data_3da2aef9ebeaff6ef74a32d462e7f1cc
#
_entry.id   3da2aef9ebeaff6ef74a32d462e7f1cc
#
_cell.length_a   1.000
_cell.length_b   1.000
_cell.length_c   1.000
_cell.angle_alpha   90.00
_cell.angle_beta   90.00
_cell.angle_gamma   90.00
#
_symmetry.space_group_name_H-M   'P 1'
#
loop_
_entity.id
_entity.type
_entity.pdbx_description
1 polymer ?
#
loop_
_entity_poly.entity_id
_entity_poly.type
_entity_poly.pdbx_seq_one_letter_code
_entity_poly.pdbx_strand_id
1 'polypeptide(L)'
;VSSTLILKFGIATVALTGSVLLIQGKIRIPLFFLYLLAASRLYTPLEGALQNLAAVISTRTNINRMNEILDCPVQTGEEKLTNRGYDIVFDHVGFSYNSGEQVLKDVSFTAKQGQVTALVGPSGGGKTTVSRLAARFWDVDRGKITVGGMDIRGVDPETLLSLYSIVFQDVTLFNNTIMENIRIGRKDATDQEVLEAA
;
A
#
# COMPACT_ATOMS: atom_id res chain seq x y z
N VAL A 1 0.85 -30.01 12.00
CA VAL A 1 0.23 -31.24 12.56
C VAL A 1 0.67 -32.46 11.78
N SER A 2 0.65 -32.48 10.44
CA SER A 2 1.00 -33.68 9.64
C SER A 2 2.46 -34.09 9.74
N SER A 3 3.40 -33.17 9.81
CA SER A 3 4.84 -33.48 9.90
C SER A 3 5.23 -34.12 11.23
N THR A 4 4.62 -33.67 12.33
CA THR A 4 4.83 -34.23 13.66
C THR A 4 4.32 -35.69 13.76
N LEU A 5 3.20 -35.97 13.09
CA LEU A 5 2.67 -37.33 13.01
C LEU A 5 3.62 -38.27 12.23
N ILE A 6 4.14 -37.83 11.09
CA ILE A 6 5.10 -38.61 10.29
C ILE A 6 6.35 -38.94 11.10
N LEU A 7 6.89 -37.97 11.86
CA LEU A 7 8.05 -38.16 12.71
C LEU A 7 7.76 -39.17 13.84
N LYS A 8 6.59 -39.13 14.48
CA LYS A 8 6.19 -40.08 15.53
C LYS A 8 6.01 -41.49 14.95
N PHE A 9 5.49 -41.62 13.74
CA PHE A 9 5.46 -42.92 13.02
C PHE A 9 6.86 -43.47 12.79
N GLY A 10 7.85 -42.66 12.49
CA GLY A 10 9.23 -43.05 12.34
C GLY A 10 9.81 -43.73 13.58
N ILE A 11 9.58 -43.15 14.78
CA ILE A 11 10.03 -43.74 16.05
C ILE A 11 9.33 -45.09 16.29
N ALA A 12 8.03 -45.18 16.04
CA ALA A 12 7.27 -46.42 16.17
C ALA A 12 7.82 -47.55 15.24
N THR A 13 8.16 -47.17 14.00
CA THR A 13 8.76 -48.10 13.02
C THR A 13 10.13 -48.60 13.48
N VAL A 14 10.98 -47.71 14.02
CA VAL A 14 12.29 -48.10 14.58
C VAL A 14 12.11 -49.05 15.76
N ALA A 15 11.15 -48.78 16.66
CA ALA A 15 10.86 -49.62 17.81
C ALA A 15 10.37 -51.03 17.38
N LEU A 16 9.43 -51.09 16.44
CA LEU A 16 8.90 -52.34 15.91
C LEU A 16 9.99 -53.17 15.20
N THR A 17 10.71 -52.57 14.29
CA THR A 17 11.77 -53.25 13.52
C THR A 17 12.91 -53.71 14.44
N GLY A 18 13.31 -52.88 15.38
CA GLY A 18 14.33 -53.18 16.37
C GLY A 18 13.92 -54.34 17.30
N SER A 19 12.64 -54.40 17.72
CA SER A 19 12.11 -55.50 18.52
C SER A 19 12.14 -56.83 17.76
N VAL A 20 11.78 -56.84 16.49
CA VAL A 20 11.86 -58.04 15.65
C VAL A 20 13.30 -58.51 15.51
N LEU A 21 14.25 -57.62 15.27
CA LEU A 21 15.68 -57.97 15.15
C LEU A 21 16.27 -58.48 16.48
N LEU A 22 15.76 -57.97 17.62
CA LEU A 22 16.14 -58.43 18.96
C LEU A 22 15.66 -59.88 19.17
N ILE A 23 14.40 -60.20 18.85
CA ILE A 23 13.81 -61.53 18.98
C ILE A 23 14.56 -62.54 18.08
N GLN A 24 14.99 -62.07 16.86
CA GLN A 24 15.80 -62.93 15.95
C GLN A 24 17.25 -63.10 16.43
N GLY A 25 17.65 -62.51 17.54
CA GLY A 25 19.02 -62.58 18.05
C GLY A 25 20.07 -61.82 17.20
N LYS A 26 19.62 -60.99 16.24
CA LYS A 26 20.53 -60.26 15.33
C LYS A 26 21.15 -59.00 15.98
N ILE A 27 20.51 -58.48 17.02
CA ILE A 27 21.03 -57.35 17.79
C ILE A 27 20.96 -57.66 19.29
N ARG A 28 21.86 -57.00 20.09
CA ARG A 28 21.88 -57.14 21.54
C ARG A 28 21.01 -56.02 22.17
N ILE A 29 20.49 -56.30 23.36
CA ILE A 29 19.63 -55.35 24.12
C ILE A 29 20.26 -53.95 24.26
N PRO A 30 21.56 -53.81 24.62
CA PRO A 30 22.14 -52.44 24.73
C PRO A 30 22.17 -51.70 23.42
N LEU A 31 22.39 -52.37 22.30
CA LEU A 31 22.41 -51.79 20.98
C LEU A 31 21.02 -51.31 20.56
N PHE A 32 19.97 -52.05 20.87
CA PHE A 32 18.58 -51.69 20.62
C PHE A 32 18.23 -50.38 21.37
N PHE A 33 18.55 -50.26 22.65
CA PHE A 33 18.34 -49.06 23.42
C PHE A 33 19.15 -47.86 22.88
N LEU A 34 20.40 -48.11 22.44
CA LEU A 34 21.21 -47.05 21.82
C LEU A 34 20.55 -46.49 20.56
N TYR A 35 20.00 -47.35 19.71
CA TYR A 35 19.28 -46.93 18.49
C TYR A 35 18.00 -46.12 18.83
N LEU A 36 17.22 -46.56 19.82
CA LEU A 36 16.03 -45.82 20.26
C LEU A 36 16.41 -44.45 20.81
N LEU A 37 17.46 -44.36 21.62
CA LEU A 37 17.95 -43.13 22.17
C LEU A 37 18.49 -42.18 21.07
N ALA A 38 19.26 -42.70 20.13
CA ALA A 38 19.77 -41.93 19.00
C ALA A 38 18.62 -41.42 18.14
N ALA A 39 17.65 -42.29 17.78
CA ALA A 39 16.48 -41.89 17.04
C ALA A 39 15.70 -40.77 17.75
N SER A 40 15.37 -40.89 19.03
CA SER A 40 14.63 -39.86 19.79
C SER A 40 15.38 -38.54 19.84
N ARG A 41 16.73 -38.58 19.95
CA ARG A 41 17.57 -37.35 19.98
C ARG A 41 17.63 -36.65 18.62
N LEU A 42 17.50 -37.40 17.52
CA LEU A 42 17.57 -36.89 16.17
C LEU A 42 16.23 -36.26 15.72
N TYR A 43 15.12 -36.79 16.21
CA TYR A 43 13.78 -36.29 15.86
C TYR A 43 13.47 -34.92 16.45
N THR A 44 13.92 -34.61 17.65
CA THR A 44 13.67 -33.35 18.33
C THR A 44 14.19 -32.14 17.52
N PRO A 45 15.46 -32.09 17.07
CA PRO A 45 15.93 -31.00 16.25
C PRO A 45 15.27 -30.93 14.87
N LEU A 46 14.88 -32.07 14.29
CA LEU A 46 14.15 -32.11 13.02
C LEU A 46 12.76 -31.48 13.15
N GLU A 47 12.05 -31.76 14.24
CA GLU A 47 10.76 -31.13 14.53
C GLU A 47 10.90 -29.61 14.67
N GLY A 48 11.91 -29.15 15.40
CA GLY A 48 12.23 -27.73 15.52
C GLY A 48 12.58 -27.07 14.19
N ALA A 49 13.36 -27.75 13.35
CA ALA A 49 13.70 -27.24 12.02
C ALA A 49 12.46 -27.09 11.11
N LEU A 50 11.54 -28.04 11.14
CA LEU A 50 10.29 -27.98 10.37
C LEU A 50 9.36 -26.85 10.88
N GLN A 51 9.28 -26.63 12.18
CA GLN A 51 8.51 -25.52 12.75
C GLN A 51 9.12 -24.16 12.37
N ASN A 52 10.45 -24.02 12.46
CA ASN A 52 11.14 -22.83 12.05
C ASN A 52 11.01 -22.54 10.53
N LEU A 53 11.03 -23.58 9.69
CA LEU A 53 10.80 -23.43 8.26
C LEU A 53 9.41 -22.84 7.95
N ALA A 54 8.38 -23.33 8.64
CA ALA A 54 7.02 -22.80 8.51
C ALA A 54 6.94 -21.33 8.94
N ALA A 55 7.63 -20.95 10.02
CA ALA A 55 7.72 -19.57 10.49
C ALA A 55 8.44 -18.67 9.46
N VAL A 56 9.52 -19.13 8.87
CA VAL A 56 10.27 -18.40 7.82
C VAL A 56 9.39 -18.14 6.59
N ILE A 57 8.64 -19.16 6.13
CA ILE A 57 7.72 -19.00 5.00
C ILE A 57 6.64 -17.97 5.30
N SER A 58 6.05 -18.00 6.50
CA SER A 58 5.05 -17.03 6.93
C SER A 58 5.62 -15.60 6.99
N THR A 59 6.83 -15.46 7.55
CA THR A 59 7.53 -14.16 7.64
C THR A 59 7.83 -13.60 6.25
N ARG A 60 8.24 -14.43 5.29
CA ARG A 60 8.46 -13.99 3.90
C ARG A 60 7.21 -13.38 3.27
N THR A 61 6.05 -13.96 3.52
CA THR A 61 4.78 -13.41 3.02
C THR A 61 4.49 -12.02 3.60
N ASN A 62 4.76 -11.82 4.88
CA ASN A 62 4.59 -10.52 5.53
C ASN A 62 5.59 -9.48 5.01
N ILE A 63 6.86 -9.88 4.80
CA ILE A 63 7.89 -9.03 4.20
C ILE A 63 7.49 -8.62 2.78
N ASN A 64 6.99 -9.55 1.96
CA ASN A 64 6.56 -9.22 0.61
C ASN A 64 5.43 -8.19 0.59
N ARG A 65 4.43 -8.33 1.48
CA ARG A 65 3.35 -7.34 1.62
C ARG A 65 3.85 -5.98 2.09
N MET A 66 4.82 -5.97 2.99
CA MET A 66 5.45 -4.73 3.45
C MET A 66 6.21 -4.06 2.31
N ASN A 67 6.99 -4.82 1.54
CA ASN A 67 7.73 -4.29 0.39
C ASN A 67 6.77 -3.78 -0.70
N GLU A 68 5.65 -4.44 -0.93
CA GLU A 68 4.62 -3.96 -1.88
C GLU A 68 4.12 -2.56 -1.53
N ILE A 69 4.03 -2.23 -0.24
CA ILE A 69 3.66 -0.89 0.22
C ILE A 69 4.84 0.07 0.11
N LEU A 70 6.04 -0.34 0.52
CA LEU A 70 7.24 0.50 0.53
C LEU A 70 7.75 0.82 -0.88
N ASP A 71 7.61 -0.12 -1.81
CA ASP A 71 8.03 0.03 -3.20
C ASP A 71 6.95 0.71 -4.08
N CYS A 72 5.83 1.15 -3.46
CA CYS A 72 4.80 1.87 -4.17
C CYS A 72 5.39 3.16 -4.78
N PRO A 73 5.22 3.39 -6.08
CA PRO A 73 5.77 4.58 -6.73
C PRO A 73 5.16 5.84 -6.11
N VAL A 74 6.03 6.71 -5.59
CA VAL A 74 5.67 8.00 -5.02
C VAL A 74 5.82 9.08 -6.09
N GLN A 75 4.84 9.97 -6.20
CA GLN A 75 4.95 11.14 -7.05
C GLN A 75 6.06 12.05 -6.53
N THR A 76 6.93 12.47 -7.42
CA THR A 76 8.04 13.39 -7.13
C THR A 76 7.94 14.64 -8.00
N GLY A 77 8.63 15.69 -7.62
CA GLY A 77 8.68 16.93 -8.38
C GLY A 77 9.58 17.96 -7.72
N GLU A 78 9.72 19.11 -8.36
CA GLU A 78 10.48 20.24 -7.81
C GLU A 78 9.63 21.02 -6.81
N GLU A 79 10.22 21.39 -5.68
CA GLU A 79 9.60 22.26 -4.66
C GLU A 79 9.61 23.74 -5.09
N LYS A 80 9.29 24.00 -6.38
CA LYS A 80 9.31 25.35 -6.94
C LYS A 80 8.12 25.59 -7.86
N LEU A 81 7.37 26.64 -7.52
CA LEU A 81 6.29 27.13 -8.37
C LEU A 81 6.83 28.12 -9.39
N THR A 82 6.53 27.88 -10.67
CA THR A 82 6.93 28.74 -11.82
C THR A 82 5.73 29.27 -12.59
N ASN A 83 4.51 29.09 -12.04
CA ASN A 83 3.26 29.50 -12.66
C ASN A 83 3.19 31.03 -12.85
N ARG A 84 2.61 31.45 -13.98
CA ARG A 84 2.28 32.84 -14.27
C ARG A 84 0.78 32.98 -14.33
N GLY A 85 0.16 33.31 -13.19
CA GLY A 85 -1.28 33.26 -13.02
C GLY A 85 -1.78 31.88 -12.60
N TYR A 86 -3.10 31.64 -12.72
CA TYR A 86 -3.77 30.47 -12.18
C TYR A 86 -4.75 29.81 -13.17
N ASP A 87 -4.63 30.10 -14.47
CA ASP A 87 -5.40 29.39 -15.50
C ASP A 87 -5.05 27.92 -15.46
N ILE A 88 -6.05 27.05 -15.37
CA ILE A 88 -5.86 25.59 -15.41
C ILE A 88 -6.20 25.12 -16.84
N VAL A 89 -5.21 24.54 -17.51
CA VAL A 89 -5.37 24.05 -18.89
C VAL A 89 -5.21 22.53 -18.91
N PHE A 90 -6.22 21.86 -19.42
CA PHE A 90 -6.16 20.47 -19.84
C PHE A 90 -5.88 20.40 -21.32
N ASP A 91 -4.84 19.69 -21.71
CA ASP A 91 -4.40 19.58 -23.09
C ASP A 91 -4.30 18.11 -23.50
N HIS A 92 -5.28 17.62 -24.25
CA HIS A 92 -5.39 16.25 -24.74
C HIS A 92 -5.25 15.18 -23.63
N VAL A 93 -5.88 15.41 -22.49
CA VAL A 93 -5.74 14.55 -21.31
C VAL A 93 -6.52 13.25 -21.45
N GLY A 94 -5.79 12.14 -21.30
CA GLY A 94 -6.32 10.79 -21.15
C GLY A 94 -5.94 10.22 -19.80
N PHE A 95 -6.87 9.49 -19.16
CA PHE A 95 -6.64 8.91 -17.84
C PHE A 95 -7.47 7.67 -17.58
N SER A 96 -6.85 6.68 -16.91
CA SER A 96 -7.46 5.45 -16.42
C SER A 96 -7.04 5.17 -14.97
N TYR A 97 -7.93 4.65 -14.15
CA TYR A 97 -7.54 4.10 -12.85
C TYR A 97 -7.03 2.66 -13.03
N ASN A 98 -5.82 2.37 -12.55
CA ASN A 98 -5.26 1.00 -12.47
C ASN A 98 -5.31 0.20 -13.80
N SER A 99 -4.87 0.76 -14.91
CA SER A 99 -4.87 0.12 -16.24
C SER A 99 -6.21 -0.49 -16.69
N GLY A 100 -7.30 -0.07 -16.07
CA GLY A 100 -8.66 -0.51 -16.38
C GLY A 100 -9.35 0.30 -17.47
N GLU A 101 -10.66 0.47 -17.36
CA GLU A 101 -11.45 1.27 -18.28
C GLU A 101 -11.01 2.74 -18.29
N GLN A 102 -10.83 3.30 -19.49
CA GLN A 102 -10.43 4.68 -19.68
C GLN A 102 -11.56 5.64 -19.24
N VAL A 103 -11.30 6.43 -18.21
CA VAL A 103 -12.26 7.37 -17.60
C VAL A 103 -12.29 8.69 -18.38
N LEU A 104 -11.13 9.20 -18.79
CA LEU A 104 -11.02 10.41 -19.61
C LEU A 104 -10.39 10.06 -20.95
N LYS A 105 -11.06 10.50 -22.04
CA LYS A 105 -10.65 10.27 -23.42
C LYS A 105 -10.45 11.62 -24.10
N ASP A 106 -9.18 12.07 -24.21
CA ASP A 106 -8.82 13.27 -24.96
C ASP A 106 -9.55 14.54 -24.52
N VAL A 107 -9.46 14.85 -23.22
CA VAL A 107 -10.13 16.01 -22.62
C VAL A 107 -9.26 17.25 -22.76
N SER A 108 -9.81 18.31 -23.39
CA SER A 108 -9.14 19.59 -23.56
C SER A 108 -10.08 20.74 -23.19
N PHE A 109 -9.67 21.59 -22.26
CA PHE A 109 -10.37 22.82 -21.90
C PHE A 109 -9.47 23.74 -21.07
N THR A 110 -9.93 24.98 -20.88
CA THR A 110 -9.25 25.96 -20.02
C THR A 110 -10.23 26.51 -18.98
N ALA A 111 -9.90 26.35 -17.72
CA ALA A 111 -10.55 27.05 -16.62
C ALA A 111 -9.77 28.34 -16.31
N LYS A 112 -10.32 29.48 -16.68
CA LYS A 112 -9.64 30.76 -16.56
C LYS A 112 -9.66 31.31 -15.14
N GLN A 113 -8.58 31.92 -14.72
CA GLN A 113 -8.48 32.63 -13.44
C GLN A 113 -9.59 33.68 -13.34
N GLY A 114 -10.18 33.80 -12.15
CA GLY A 114 -11.25 34.75 -11.85
C GLY A 114 -12.62 34.41 -12.48
N GLN A 115 -12.75 33.25 -13.11
CA GLN A 115 -14.02 32.78 -13.66
C GLN A 115 -14.46 31.47 -12.98
N VAL A 116 -15.77 31.26 -12.89
CA VAL A 116 -16.35 30.01 -12.45
C VAL A 116 -16.48 29.06 -13.64
N THR A 117 -15.83 27.92 -13.56
CA THR A 117 -15.94 26.84 -14.55
C THR A 117 -16.76 25.69 -13.97
N ALA A 118 -17.90 25.36 -14.57
CA ALA A 118 -18.77 24.27 -14.16
C ALA A 118 -18.54 23.02 -15.03
N LEU A 119 -18.25 21.89 -14.41
CA LEU A 119 -18.19 20.59 -15.06
C LEU A 119 -19.56 19.90 -14.96
N VAL A 120 -20.25 19.74 -16.08
CA VAL A 120 -21.57 19.12 -16.14
C VAL A 120 -21.54 17.81 -16.92
N GLY A 121 -22.39 16.86 -16.54
CA GLY A 121 -22.48 15.54 -17.18
C GLY A 121 -23.07 14.48 -16.29
N PRO A 122 -23.31 13.27 -16.81
CA PRO A 122 -23.93 12.17 -16.08
C PRO A 122 -23.04 11.71 -14.89
N SER A 123 -23.65 10.95 -13.98
CA SER A 123 -22.88 10.28 -12.91
C SER A 123 -21.87 9.31 -13.54
N GLY A 124 -20.66 9.25 -13.01
CA GLY A 124 -19.55 8.46 -13.59
C GLY A 124 -18.87 9.09 -14.80
N GLY A 125 -19.30 10.24 -15.31
CA GLY A 125 -18.71 10.94 -16.47
C GLY A 125 -17.34 11.61 -16.22
N GLY A 126 -16.59 11.23 -15.20
CA GLY A 126 -15.22 11.71 -14.97
C GLY A 126 -15.08 13.10 -14.32
N LYS A 127 -16.18 13.78 -13.93
CA LYS A 127 -16.12 15.15 -13.34
C LYS A 127 -15.20 15.24 -12.11
N THR A 128 -15.38 14.34 -11.16
CA THR A 128 -14.54 14.26 -9.96
C THR A 128 -13.10 13.89 -10.29
N THR A 129 -12.91 13.06 -11.33
CA THR A 129 -11.58 12.70 -11.82
C THR A 129 -10.84 13.92 -12.38
N VAL A 130 -11.52 14.76 -13.18
CA VAL A 130 -10.95 16.02 -13.69
C VAL A 130 -10.49 16.92 -12.53
N SER A 131 -11.31 17.13 -11.51
CA SER A 131 -10.94 17.97 -10.35
C SER A 131 -9.72 17.41 -9.60
N ARG A 132 -9.68 16.09 -9.40
CA ARG A 132 -8.58 15.43 -8.70
C ARG A 132 -7.29 15.41 -9.52
N LEU A 133 -7.37 15.30 -10.86
CA LEU A 133 -6.21 15.39 -11.74
C LEU A 133 -5.67 16.83 -11.80
N ALA A 134 -6.52 17.85 -11.74
CA ALA A 134 -6.07 19.23 -11.64
C ALA A 134 -5.19 19.46 -10.41
N ALA A 135 -5.51 18.82 -9.28
CA ALA A 135 -4.72 18.86 -8.05
C ALA A 135 -3.59 17.80 -8.00
N ARG A 136 -3.35 17.10 -9.10
CA ARG A 136 -2.32 16.04 -9.21
C ARG A 136 -2.44 14.93 -8.17
N PHE A 137 -3.65 14.46 -7.84
CA PHE A 137 -3.80 13.25 -7.03
C PHE A 137 -3.36 12.00 -7.77
N TRP A 138 -3.31 12.06 -9.11
CA TRP A 138 -2.72 11.09 -10.02
C TRP A 138 -2.07 11.82 -11.19
N ASP A 139 -1.05 11.22 -11.78
CA ASP A 139 -0.49 11.67 -13.03
C ASP A 139 -1.34 11.17 -14.21
N VAL A 140 -1.43 11.96 -15.27
CA VAL A 140 -2.20 11.62 -16.46
C VAL A 140 -1.46 10.60 -17.33
N ASP A 141 -2.20 9.70 -18.00
CA ASP A 141 -1.62 8.70 -18.92
C ASP A 141 -1.15 9.36 -20.23
N ARG A 142 -1.92 10.37 -20.70
CA ARG A 142 -1.64 11.12 -21.92
C ARG A 142 -1.98 12.58 -21.74
N GLY A 143 -1.36 13.42 -22.58
CA GLY A 143 -1.55 14.86 -22.52
C GLY A 143 -0.82 15.49 -21.36
N LYS A 144 -1.23 16.69 -21.00
CA LYS A 144 -0.67 17.44 -19.88
C LYS A 144 -1.71 18.35 -19.23
N ILE A 145 -1.47 18.68 -17.98
CA ILE A 145 -2.25 19.69 -17.25
C ILE A 145 -1.28 20.78 -16.81
N THR A 146 -1.65 22.03 -17.03
CA THR A 146 -0.82 23.16 -16.60
C THR A 146 -1.62 24.12 -15.72
N VAL A 147 -0.92 24.79 -14.79
CA VAL A 147 -1.43 25.88 -13.99
C VAL A 147 -0.60 27.12 -14.26
N GLY A 148 -1.22 28.16 -14.79
CA GLY A 148 -0.50 29.38 -15.21
C GLY A 148 0.66 29.10 -16.16
N GLY A 149 0.52 28.10 -17.04
CA GLY A 149 1.54 27.64 -18.02
C GLY A 149 2.59 26.68 -17.43
N MET A 150 2.62 26.46 -16.13
CA MET A 150 3.51 25.49 -15.46
C MET A 150 2.91 24.08 -15.54
N ASP A 151 3.67 23.10 -16.03
CA ASP A 151 3.25 21.70 -16.05
C ASP A 151 3.25 21.15 -14.61
N ILE A 152 2.10 20.68 -14.15
CA ILE A 152 1.94 20.18 -12.78
C ILE A 152 2.68 18.88 -12.52
N ARG A 153 3.02 18.10 -13.54
CA ARG A 153 3.72 16.82 -13.41
C ARG A 153 5.14 16.96 -12.88
N GLY A 154 5.76 18.12 -13.11
CA GLY A 154 7.12 18.42 -12.67
C GLY A 154 7.20 19.04 -11.27
N VAL A 155 6.07 19.33 -10.61
CA VAL A 155 6.02 20.03 -9.33
C VAL A 155 5.74 19.05 -8.20
N ASP A 156 6.44 19.18 -7.07
CA ASP A 156 6.12 18.40 -5.88
C ASP A 156 4.63 18.53 -5.50
N PRO A 157 3.93 17.41 -5.20
CA PRO A 157 2.50 17.44 -4.92
C PRO A 157 2.10 18.34 -3.74
N GLU A 158 2.87 18.37 -2.65
CA GLU A 158 2.57 19.24 -1.50
C GLU A 158 2.73 20.70 -1.86
N THR A 159 3.78 21.02 -2.60
CA THR A 159 4.03 22.38 -3.13
C THR A 159 2.93 22.82 -4.10
N LEU A 160 2.49 21.93 -4.99
CA LEU A 160 1.38 22.20 -5.90
C LEU A 160 0.06 22.45 -5.17
N LEU A 161 -0.25 21.65 -4.14
CA LEU A 161 -1.48 21.77 -3.36
C LEU A 161 -1.57 23.10 -2.62
N SER A 162 -0.46 23.81 -2.40
CA SER A 162 -0.50 25.18 -1.85
C SER A 162 -1.25 26.19 -2.74
N LEU A 163 -1.42 25.88 -4.04
CA LEU A 163 -2.19 26.69 -4.98
C LEU A 163 -3.70 26.41 -4.94
N TYR A 164 -4.13 25.36 -4.26
CA TYR A 164 -5.51 24.86 -4.29
C TYR A 164 -6.20 24.95 -2.94
N SER A 165 -7.49 25.22 -3.00
CA SER A 165 -8.42 24.93 -1.90
C SER A 165 -9.47 23.97 -2.43
N ILE A 166 -9.66 22.83 -1.75
CA ILE A 166 -10.52 21.75 -2.23
C ILE A 166 -11.61 21.50 -1.21
N VAL A 167 -12.88 21.52 -1.66
CA VAL A 167 -14.01 21.08 -0.86
C VAL A 167 -14.46 19.72 -1.37
N PHE A 168 -14.34 18.69 -0.54
CA PHE A 168 -14.76 17.33 -0.88
C PHE A 168 -16.27 17.16 -0.66
N GLN A 169 -16.87 16.23 -1.38
CA GLN A 169 -18.29 15.88 -1.22
C GLN A 169 -18.54 15.19 0.12
N ASP A 170 -17.63 14.30 0.53
CA ASP A 170 -17.67 13.62 1.81
C ASP A 170 -16.73 14.35 2.79
N VAL A 171 -17.31 15.21 3.62
CA VAL A 171 -16.54 15.97 4.62
C VAL A 171 -16.42 15.14 5.89
N THR A 172 -15.18 14.85 6.29
CA THR A 172 -14.88 14.20 7.57
C THR A 172 -14.31 15.26 8.54
N LEU A 173 -14.93 15.41 9.70
CA LEU A 173 -14.41 16.24 10.77
C LEU A 173 -13.59 15.37 11.73
N PHE A 174 -12.48 15.91 12.19
CA PHE A 174 -11.73 15.31 13.28
C PHE A 174 -12.47 15.48 14.60
N ASN A 175 -12.29 14.52 15.52
CA ASN A 175 -12.87 14.58 16.85
C ASN A 175 -12.19 15.68 17.69
N ASN A 176 -12.49 16.92 17.38
CA ASN A 176 -11.95 18.14 17.97
C ASN A 176 -12.99 19.27 17.88
N THR A 177 -12.68 20.47 18.40
CA THR A 177 -13.55 21.63 18.25
C THR A 177 -13.71 22.05 16.80
N ILE A 178 -14.77 22.79 16.48
CA ILE A 178 -14.98 23.39 15.14
C ILE A 178 -13.80 24.30 14.80
N MET A 179 -13.37 25.14 15.75
CA MET A 179 -12.24 26.06 15.60
C MET A 179 -10.96 25.30 15.19
N GLU A 180 -10.65 24.18 15.85
CA GLU A 180 -9.46 23.38 15.52
C GLU A 180 -9.60 22.66 14.17
N ASN A 181 -10.80 22.24 13.79
CA ASN A 181 -11.05 21.68 12.47
C ASN A 181 -10.81 22.72 11.34
N ILE A 182 -11.18 23.99 11.57
CA ILE A 182 -10.91 25.07 10.62
C ILE A 182 -9.40 25.39 10.61
N ARG A 183 -8.76 25.42 11.78
CA ARG A 183 -7.32 25.71 11.93
C ARG A 183 -6.42 24.69 11.24
N ILE A 184 -6.90 23.47 10.92
CA ILE A 184 -6.13 22.48 10.16
C ILE A 184 -5.61 23.04 8.83
N GLY A 185 -6.37 23.92 8.19
CA GLY A 185 -5.96 24.57 6.94
C GLY A 185 -4.71 25.45 7.06
N ARG A 186 -4.47 26.04 8.25
CA ARG A 186 -3.25 26.78 8.59
C ARG A 186 -2.98 26.68 10.10
N LYS A 187 -2.04 25.83 10.48
CA LYS A 187 -1.75 25.48 11.88
C LYS A 187 -1.38 26.68 12.77
N ASP A 188 -0.75 27.70 12.18
CA ASP A 188 -0.29 28.89 12.89
C ASP A 188 -1.35 30.02 12.89
N ALA A 189 -2.58 29.77 12.44
CA ALA A 189 -3.64 30.76 12.43
C ALA A 189 -4.05 31.13 13.86
N THR A 190 -4.17 32.44 14.12
CA THR A 190 -4.72 32.97 15.37
C THR A 190 -6.23 32.70 15.45
N ASP A 191 -6.78 32.71 16.66
CA ASP A 191 -8.23 32.55 16.87
C ASP A 191 -9.05 33.58 16.07
N GLN A 192 -8.54 34.81 15.97
CA GLN A 192 -9.19 35.88 15.20
C GLN A 192 -9.26 35.53 13.70
N GLU A 193 -8.16 35.04 13.11
CA GLU A 193 -8.12 34.63 11.70
C GLU A 193 -9.01 33.44 11.42
N VAL A 194 -9.11 32.50 12.37
CA VAL A 194 -10.03 31.35 12.26
C VAL A 194 -11.47 31.79 12.27
N LEU A 195 -11.84 32.78 13.15
CA LEU A 195 -13.19 33.34 13.22
C LEU A 195 -13.55 34.16 11.97
N GLU A 196 -12.58 34.85 11.37
CA GLU A 196 -12.78 35.58 10.11
C GLU A 196 -12.96 34.65 8.90
N ALA A 197 -12.40 33.45 8.95
CA ALA A 197 -12.53 32.46 7.90
C ALA A 197 -13.81 31.61 7.99
N ALA A 198 -14.49 31.59 9.15
CA ALA A 198 -15.70 30.81 9.42
C ALA A 198 -16.98 31.56 9.00
#